data_4d01f33fc08c0f3c108b9291535146bc
#
_entry.id   4d01f33fc08c0f3c108b9291535146bc
#
_cell.length_a   1.000
_cell.length_b   1.000
_cell.length_c   1.000
_cell.angle_alpha   90.00
_cell.angle_beta   90.00
_cell.angle_gamma   90.00
#
_symmetry.space_group_name_H-M   'P 1'
#
loop_
_entity.id
_entity.type
_entity.pdbx_description
1 polymer ?
#
loop_
_entity_poly.entity_id
_entity_poly.type
_entity_poly.pdbx_seq_one_letter_code
_entity_poly.pdbx_strand_id
1 'polypeptide(L)'
;EFQLYFVVKSEQRVASVIIYKFKNFAIPIYSASNSTARQTSASYFMYDELFKHLKSENIDIFDMDKLLPSTEGVNNVFYFKNGINGTHIQLNGEWSWYKKPIYRPMMYFVKKYLMKKKEI
;
A
#
# COMPACT_ATOMS: atom_id res chain seq x y z
N GLU A 1 -7.82 -1.83 -15.06
CA GLU A 1 -8.30 -3.18 -14.76
C GLU A 1 -7.99 -3.52 -13.31
N PHE A 2 -8.96 -4.15 -12.60
CA PHE A 2 -8.76 -4.67 -11.25
C PHE A 2 -8.58 -6.18 -11.30
N GLN A 3 -7.63 -6.69 -10.52
CA GLN A 3 -7.40 -8.11 -10.36
C GLN A 3 -7.20 -8.47 -8.90
N LEU A 4 -7.75 -9.61 -8.48
CA LEU A 4 -7.62 -10.16 -7.13
C LEU A 4 -6.70 -11.38 -7.18
N TYR A 5 -5.67 -11.36 -6.34
CA TYR A 5 -4.77 -12.49 -6.10
C TYR A 5 -4.88 -12.95 -4.66
N PHE A 6 -4.73 -14.25 -4.44
CA PHE A 6 -4.71 -14.80 -3.09
C PHE A 6 -3.82 -16.05 -3.01
N VAL A 7 -3.26 -16.25 -1.83
CA VAL A 7 -2.51 -17.46 -1.49
C VAL A 7 -3.40 -18.41 -0.73
N VAL A 8 -3.41 -19.67 -1.15
CA VAL A 8 -4.10 -20.77 -0.49
C VAL A 8 -3.06 -21.67 0.20
N LYS A 9 -3.32 -21.99 1.45
CA LYS A 9 -2.57 -22.99 2.20
C LYS A 9 -3.54 -23.92 2.91
N SER A 10 -3.41 -25.25 2.72
CA SER A 10 -4.32 -26.25 3.31
C SER A 10 -5.79 -25.89 3.08
N GLU A 11 -6.15 -25.58 1.83
CA GLU A 11 -7.49 -25.21 1.36
C GLU A 11 -8.04 -23.88 1.92
N GLN A 12 -7.25 -23.15 2.71
CA GLN A 12 -7.65 -21.85 3.27
C GLN A 12 -6.92 -20.70 2.60
N ARG A 13 -7.65 -19.62 2.30
CA ARG A 13 -7.07 -18.35 1.84
C ARG A 13 -6.36 -17.67 3.00
N VAL A 14 -5.04 -17.52 2.91
CA VAL A 14 -4.20 -16.96 3.99
C VAL A 14 -3.75 -15.54 3.74
N ALA A 15 -3.57 -15.15 2.48
CA ALA A 15 -3.26 -13.78 2.08
C ALA A 15 -3.98 -13.42 0.79
N SER A 16 -4.27 -12.14 0.59
CA SER A 16 -4.88 -11.63 -0.63
C SER A 16 -4.43 -10.21 -0.94
N VAL A 17 -4.44 -9.84 -2.22
CA VAL A 17 -4.19 -8.49 -2.68
C VAL A 17 -5.09 -8.19 -3.88
N ILE A 18 -5.68 -6.99 -3.89
CA ILE A 18 -6.35 -6.43 -5.06
C ILE A 18 -5.40 -5.41 -5.66
N ILE A 19 -5.08 -5.56 -6.93
CA ILE A 19 -4.28 -4.60 -7.67
C ILE A 19 -5.11 -3.90 -8.74
N TYR A 20 -4.73 -2.67 -9.03
CA TYR A 20 -5.19 -1.93 -10.19
C TYR A 20 -4.06 -1.83 -11.21
N LYS A 21 -4.34 -2.21 -12.46
CA LYS A 21 -3.40 -2.14 -13.59
C LYS A 21 -3.84 -1.07 -14.57
N PHE A 22 -2.89 -0.25 -15.01
CA PHE A 22 -3.07 0.77 -16.04
C PHE A 22 -1.84 0.88 -16.91
N LYS A 23 -1.96 0.55 -18.20
CA LYS A 23 -0.82 0.48 -19.13
C LYS A 23 0.26 -0.46 -18.60
N ASN A 24 1.49 0.04 -18.41
CA ASN A 24 2.64 -0.68 -17.85
C ASN A 24 2.84 -0.46 -16.34
N PHE A 25 1.79 0.01 -15.63
CA PHE A 25 1.82 0.37 -14.21
C PHE A 25 0.83 -0.47 -13.43
N ALA A 26 1.19 -0.86 -12.21
CA ALA A 26 0.28 -1.49 -11.27
C ALA A 26 0.49 -0.97 -9.84
N ILE A 27 -0.60 -0.96 -9.06
CA ILE A 27 -0.60 -0.53 -7.66
C ILE A 27 -1.53 -1.44 -6.82
N PRO A 28 -1.14 -1.85 -5.60
CA PRO A 28 -2.02 -2.54 -4.69
C PRO A 28 -3.03 -1.56 -4.10
N ILE A 29 -4.30 -1.87 -4.24
CA ILE A 29 -5.39 -1.07 -3.66
C ILE A 29 -5.73 -1.55 -2.25
N TYR A 30 -5.72 -2.87 -2.08
CA TYR A 30 -6.03 -3.52 -0.81
C TYR A 30 -5.20 -4.79 -0.66
N SER A 31 -4.69 -5.01 0.55
CA SER A 31 -4.07 -6.29 0.91
C SER A 31 -4.54 -6.74 2.29
N ALA A 32 -4.71 -8.03 2.45
CA ALA A 32 -5.08 -8.64 3.72
C ALA A 32 -4.28 -9.94 3.94
N SER A 33 -3.97 -10.22 5.20
CA SER A 33 -3.30 -11.45 5.61
C SER A 33 -3.74 -11.86 7.02
N ASN A 34 -3.86 -13.15 7.24
CA ASN A 34 -4.17 -13.71 8.56
C ASN A 34 -2.89 -14.08 9.34
N SER A 35 -3.05 -14.64 10.54
CA SER A 35 -1.92 -15.08 11.37
C SER A 35 -1.08 -16.17 10.72
N THR A 36 -1.70 -17.11 10.01
CA THR A 36 -1.00 -18.16 9.25
C THR A 36 -0.10 -17.59 8.17
N ALA A 37 -0.57 -16.56 7.43
CA ALA A 37 0.23 -15.90 6.42
C ALA A 37 1.48 -15.24 7.02
N ARG A 38 1.35 -14.62 8.19
CA ARG A 38 2.49 -14.02 8.90
C ARG A 38 3.52 -15.05 9.35
N GLN A 39 3.08 -16.18 9.91
CA GLN A 39 3.96 -17.27 10.36
C GLN A 39 4.69 -17.97 9.21
N THR A 40 4.11 -17.96 8.02
CA THR A 40 4.64 -18.70 6.85
C THR A 40 5.22 -17.80 5.78
N SER A 41 5.33 -16.49 6.03
CA SER A 41 5.79 -15.49 5.05
C SER A 41 4.99 -15.51 3.73
N ALA A 42 3.73 -15.94 3.79
CA ALA A 42 2.89 -16.10 2.60
C ALA A 42 2.68 -14.79 1.83
N SER A 43 2.72 -13.63 2.52
CA SER A 43 2.64 -12.33 1.86
C SER A 43 3.85 -12.06 0.97
N TYR A 44 5.07 -12.42 1.40
CA TYR A 44 6.27 -12.28 0.56
C TYR A 44 6.20 -13.20 -0.65
N PHE A 45 5.78 -14.44 -0.46
CA PHE A 45 5.54 -15.38 -1.57
C PHE A 45 4.51 -14.83 -2.55
N MET A 46 3.40 -14.27 -2.06
CA MET A 46 2.37 -13.68 -2.91
C MET A 46 2.92 -12.57 -3.80
N TYR A 47 3.71 -11.64 -3.23
CA TYR A 47 4.29 -10.54 -4.00
C TYR A 47 5.38 -11.00 -4.96
N ASP A 48 6.19 -12.00 -4.60
CA ASP A 48 7.19 -12.58 -5.50
C ASP A 48 6.54 -13.17 -6.76
N GLU A 49 5.51 -13.99 -6.57
CA GLU A 49 4.76 -14.57 -7.69
C GLU A 49 3.98 -13.52 -8.49
N LEU A 50 3.41 -12.52 -7.78
CA LEU A 50 2.74 -11.39 -8.42
C LEU A 50 3.68 -10.60 -9.32
N PHE A 51 4.90 -10.29 -8.87
CA PHE A 51 5.89 -9.56 -9.67
C PHE A 51 6.32 -10.34 -10.92
N LYS A 52 6.52 -11.66 -10.80
CA LYS A 52 6.80 -12.53 -11.95
C LYS A 52 5.66 -12.49 -12.97
N HIS A 53 4.43 -12.60 -12.49
CA HIS A 53 3.24 -12.55 -13.33
C HIS A 53 3.08 -11.20 -14.03
N LEU A 54 3.17 -10.08 -13.29
CA LEU A 54 3.08 -8.74 -13.84
C LEU A 54 4.17 -8.46 -14.89
N LYS A 55 5.38 -8.93 -14.63
CA LYS A 55 6.47 -8.82 -15.60
C LYS A 55 6.16 -9.56 -16.90
N SER A 56 5.53 -10.74 -16.84
CA SER A 56 5.09 -11.48 -18.03
C SER A 56 3.99 -10.77 -18.82
N GLU A 57 3.24 -9.87 -18.17
CA GLU A 57 2.21 -9.02 -18.78
C GLU A 57 2.75 -7.64 -19.25
N ASN A 58 4.08 -7.44 -19.26
CA ASN A 58 4.74 -6.17 -19.61
C ASN A 58 4.36 -5.01 -18.67
N ILE A 59 4.12 -5.29 -17.40
CA ILE A 59 4.02 -4.28 -16.36
C ILE A 59 5.43 -4.00 -15.83
N ASP A 60 5.93 -2.78 -16.07
CA ASP A 60 7.30 -2.38 -15.73
C ASP A 60 7.40 -1.72 -14.36
N ILE A 61 6.30 -1.13 -13.89
CA ILE A 61 6.27 -0.33 -12.66
C ILE A 61 5.21 -0.90 -11.72
N PHE A 62 5.64 -1.27 -10.53
CA PHE A 62 4.75 -1.61 -9.42
C PHE A 62 4.98 -0.63 -8.26
N ASP A 63 3.98 0.22 -8.00
CA ASP A 63 4.04 1.19 -6.91
C ASP A 63 3.47 0.57 -5.63
N MET A 64 4.31 0.38 -4.62
CA MET A 64 3.92 -0.17 -3.32
C MET A 64 3.11 0.81 -2.43
N ASP A 65 2.71 1.97 -2.98
CA ASP A 65 2.04 3.03 -2.25
C ASP A 65 2.90 3.58 -1.08
N LYS A 66 2.30 4.39 -0.23
CA LYS A 66 3.00 5.11 0.84
C LYS A 66 3.84 4.20 1.73
N LEU A 67 5.07 4.63 1.95
CA LEU A 67 5.98 4.09 2.95
C LEU A 67 6.17 5.17 4.03
N LEU A 68 5.53 5.00 5.18
CA LEU A 68 5.73 5.90 6.31
C LEU A 68 6.96 5.45 7.10
N PRO A 69 7.97 6.32 7.29
CA PRO A 69 9.12 5.98 8.11
C PRO A 69 8.68 5.59 9.51
N SER A 70 9.17 4.47 10.01
CA SER A 70 8.94 4.07 11.39
C SER A 70 9.97 4.77 12.27
N THR A 71 9.55 5.81 13.01
CA THR A 71 10.36 6.44 14.06
C THR A 71 10.21 5.74 15.40
N GLU A 72 9.20 4.91 15.56
CA GLU A 72 8.89 4.19 16.79
C GLU A 72 8.62 2.71 16.50
N GLY A 73 9.58 1.92 16.69
CA GLY A 73 9.67 0.53 17.12
C GLY A 73 8.88 -0.55 16.42
N VAL A 74 7.67 -0.42 15.91
CA VAL A 74 6.90 -1.58 15.37
C VAL A 74 5.91 -1.17 14.29
N ASN A 75 6.41 -0.76 13.13
CA ASN A 75 5.55 -0.69 11.95
C ASN A 75 5.84 -1.88 11.02
N ASN A 76 5.11 -2.97 11.21
CA ASN A 76 5.24 -4.19 10.42
C ASN A 76 5.07 -3.94 8.91
N VAL A 77 4.26 -2.94 8.52
CA VAL A 77 4.06 -2.55 7.11
C VAL A 77 5.33 -1.90 6.55
N PHE A 78 6.01 -1.06 7.34
CA PHE A 78 7.29 -0.48 6.94
C PHE A 78 8.33 -1.57 6.67
N TYR A 79 8.53 -2.48 7.62
CA TYR A 79 9.51 -3.58 7.46
C TYR A 79 9.17 -4.48 6.29
N PHE A 80 7.89 -4.78 6.09
CA PHE A 80 7.44 -5.58 4.96
C PHE A 80 7.77 -4.91 3.62
N LYS A 81 7.37 -3.65 3.42
CA LYS A 81 7.62 -2.92 2.18
C LYS A 81 9.12 -2.67 1.94
N ASN A 82 9.86 -2.34 2.99
CA ASN A 82 11.31 -2.14 2.92
C ASN A 82 12.04 -3.45 2.56
N GLY A 83 11.56 -4.60 3.06
CA GLY A 83 12.11 -5.91 2.76
C GLY A 83 11.94 -6.37 1.30
N ILE A 84 11.02 -5.76 0.55
CA ILE A 84 10.86 -5.98 -0.90
C ILE A 84 11.98 -5.31 -1.70
N ASN A 85 12.75 -4.41 -1.08
CA ASN A 85 13.91 -3.74 -1.68
C ASN A 85 13.60 -2.91 -2.94
N GLY A 86 12.46 -2.24 -2.95
CA GLY A 86 12.09 -1.29 -4.00
C GLY A 86 12.83 0.04 -3.90
N THR A 87 12.74 0.87 -4.93
CA THR A 87 13.29 2.23 -4.93
C THR A 87 12.39 3.15 -4.11
N HIS A 88 12.94 3.81 -3.10
CA HIS A 88 12.23 4.81 -2.31
C HIS A 88 12.21 6.15 -3.04
N ILE A 89 11.01 6.70 -3.24
CA ILE A 89 10.81 8.01 -3.86
C ILE A 89 10.21 8.94 -2.81
N GLN A 90 10.89 10.03 -2.52
CA GLN A 90 10.37 11.08 -1.64
C GLN A 90 9.51 12.03 -2.46
N LEU A 91 8.24 12.12 -2.13
CA LEU A 91 7.32 13.09 -2.73
C LEU A 91 7.47 14.47 -2.06
N ASN A 92 7.20 15.53 -2.84
CA ASN A 92 7.29 16.92 -2.37
C ASN A 92 6.21 17.34 -1.35
N GLY A 93 5.48 16.38 -0.80
CA GLY A 93 4.41 16.61 0.15
C GLY A 93 3.05 16.86 -0.51
N GLU A 94 2.07 17.23 0.32
CA GLU A 94 0.72 17.50 -0.12
C GLU A 94 0.54 18.99 -0.41
N TRP A 95 0.14 19.32 -1.62
CA TRP A 95 -0.15 20.69 -2.04
C TRP A 95 -1.65 20.90 -2.16
N SER A 96 -2.17 21.98 -1.57
CA SER A 96 -3.59 22.35 -1.66
C SER A 96 -3.73 23.76 -2.20
N TRP A 97 -4.52 23.91 -3.25
CA TRP A 97 -4.87 25.21 -3.81
C TRP A 97 -6.33 25.57 -3.48
N TYR A 98 -6.57 26.81 -3.12
CA TYR A 98 -7.90 27.30 -2.77
C TYR A 98 -8.23 28.55 -3.55
N LYS A 99 -9.41 28.58 -4.20
CA LYS A 99 -9.90 29.73 -4.97
C LYS A 99 -10.08 30.98 -4.09
N LYS A 100 -10.45 30.82 -2.82
CA LYS A 100 -10.61 31.92 -1.85
C LYS A 100 -9.76 31.70 -0.61
N PRO A 101 -9.05 32.73 -0.10
CA PRO A 101 -8.17 32.60 1.06
C PRO A 101 -8.87 32.07 2.32
N ILE A 102 -10.17 32.35 2.47
CA ILE A 102 -10.98 31.91 3.61
C ILE A 102 -11.11 30.38 3.72
N TYR A 103 -10.96 29.65 2.62
CA TYR A 103 -11.03 28.19 2.64
C TYR A 103 -9.81 27.54 3.31
N ARG A 104 -8.69 28.25 3.36
CA ARG A 104 -7.45 27.74 3.96
C ARG A 104 -7.60 27.47 5.47
N PRO A 105 -8.02 28.42 6.32
CA PRO A 105 -8.24 28.15 7.73
C PRO A 105 -9.38 27.16 7.96
N MET A 106 -10.45 27.22 7.19
CA MET A 106 -11.57 26.29 7.31
C MET A 106 -11.09 24.82 7.08
N MET A 107 -10.32 24.56 6.02
CA MET A 107 -9.78 23.23 5.75
C MET A 107 -8.75 22.78 6.79
N TYR A 108 -7.99 23.71 7.39
CA TYR A 108 -7.12 23.40 8.51
C TYR A 108 -7.90 22.83 9.70
N PHE A 109 -9.00 23.47 10.07
CA PHE A 109 -9.85 22.99 11.16
C PHE A 109 -10.52 21.65 10.84
N VAL A 110 -11.02 21.48 9.61
CA VAL A 110 -11.63 20.21 9.16
C VAL A 110 -10.61 19.07 9.22
N LYS A 111 -9.40 19.25 8.68
CA LYS A 111 -8.33 18.26 8.75
C LYS A 111 -7.97 17.92 10.20
N LYS A 112 -7.80 18.93 11.05
CA LYS A 112 -7.48 18.73 12.47
C LYS A 112 -8.58 17.95 13.21
N TYR A 113 -9.85 18.20 12.89
CA TYR A 113 -10.98 17.51 13.50
C TYR A 113 -11.12 16.07 13.02
N LEU A 114 -10.91 15.82 11.73
CA LEU A 114 -10.95 14.48 11.14
C LEU A 114 -9.77 13.62 11.56
N MET A 115 -8.57 14.20 11.71
CA MET A 115 -7.40 13.47 12.17
C MET A 115 -7.51 13.06 13.64
N LYS A 116 -8.05 13.90 14.53
CA LYS A 116 -8.32 13.52 15.92
C LYS A 116 -9.29 12.33 16.07
N LYS A 117 -10.13 12.08 15.07
CA LYS A 117 -11.12 10.98 15.10
C LYS A 117 -10.54 9.64 14.63
N LYS A 118 -9.31 9.64 14.09
CA LYS A 118 -8.61 8.41 13.62
C LYS A 118 -7.63 7.83 14.64
N GLU A 119 -7.41 8.52 15.77
CA GLU A 119 -6.53 8.06 16.85
C GLU A 119 -7.30 7.39 18.02
N ILE A 120 -8.56 6.99 17.77
CA ILE A 120 -9.34 6.21 18.75
C ILE A 120 -9.54 4.79 18.21
#